data_f3347ec006b3d6a61610d2e8d0fa090f
#
_entry.id   f3347ec006b3d6a61610d2e8d0fa090f
#
_cell.length_a   1.000
_cell.length_b   1.000
_cell.length_c   1.000
_cell.angle_alpha   90.00
_cell.angle_beta   90.00
_cell.angle_gamma   90.00
#
_symmetry.space_group_name_H-M   'P 1'
#
loop_
_entity.id
_entity.type
_entity.pdbx_description
1 polymer ?
#
loop_
_entity_poly.entity_id
_entity_poly.type
_entity_poly.pdbx_seq_one_letter_code
_entity_poly.pdbx_strand_id
1 'polypeptide(L)'
;MKLVRYGALGQEKPGLIDKSGQLRDLSAHVKDLNGEAYAPASLAKLAGLDAAKLPAVDGKPRFGAPVTGISKFVAIGLNYVDHAKETGNPIPPEPIFFLKANTSLSGPNDPVEMPRESKKLDWEVEIAAIIGARAKYVSEADALNHVAGYCICNDVSERYFQTERGGQWTKGKSHDTFGPVGPWLVTRDEVEIGRAHV
;
A
#
# COMPACT_ATOMS: atom_id res chain seq x y z
N MET A 1 4.52 -2.60 -14.42
CA MET A 1 5.87 -2.56 -13.77
C MET A 1 5.75 -2.90 -12.30
N LYS A 2 6.82 -3.46 -11.69
CA LYS A 2 6.90 -3.66 -10.24
C LYS A 2 7.87 -2.65 -9.64
N LEU A 3 7.36 -1.63 -8.95
CA LEU A 3 8.14 -0.54 -8.36
C LEU A 3 8.37 -0.78 -6.88
N VAL A 4 9.59 -0.55 -6.39
CA VAL A 4 10.02 -0.81 -5.02
C VAL A 4 10.78 0.38 -4.44
N ARG A 5 10.77 0.50 -3.11
CA ARG A 5 11.75 1.33 -2.39
C ARG A 5 12.64 0.39 -1.58
N TYR A 6 13.92 0.48 -1.73
CA TYR A 6 14.89 -0.44 -1.13
C TYR A 6 16.00 0.28 -0.38
N GLY A 7 16.53 -0.34 0.65
CA GLY A 7 17.61 0.19 1.47
C GLY A 7 17.27 0.30 2.95
N ALA A 8 18.14 0.95 3.71
CA ALA A 8 17.93 1.18 5.11
C ALA A 8 16.71 2.05 5.40
N LEU A 9 16.08 1.86 6.55
CA LEU A 9 14.93 2.65 6.98
C LEU A 9 15.25 4.15 6.98
N GLY A 10 14.41 4.94 6.31
CA GLY A 10 14.60 6.38 6.15
C GLY A 10 15.65 6.81 5.11
N GLN A 11 16.30 5.85 4.44
CA GLN A 11 17.32 6.07 3.40
C GLN A 11 17.01 5.24 2.15
N GLU A 12 15.74 4.90 1.96
CA GLU A 12 15.34 4.09 0.83
C GLU A 12 15.58 4.82 -0.50
N LYS A 13 15.89 4.03 -1.52
CA LYS A 13 16.04 4.44 -2.91
C LYS A 13 14.95 3.87 -3.77
N PRO A 14 14.55 4.55 -4.86
CA PRO A 14 13.60 4.00 -5.82
C PRO A 14 14.25 2.91 -6.66
N GLY A 15 13.49 1.86 -6.96
CA GLY A 15 13.90 0.77 -7.82
C GLY A 15 12.74 0.12 -8.54
N LEU A 16 13.05 -0.77 -9.44
CA LEU A 16 12.07 -1.66 -10.08
C LEU A 16 12.60 -3.09 -10.11
N ILE A 17 11.68 -4.04 -10.15
CA ILE A 17 11.98 -5.44 -10.40
C ILE A 17 11.77 -5.68 -11.91
N ASP A 18 12.83 -6.07 -12.62
CA ASP A 18 12.76 -6.37 -14.04
C ASP A 18 12.12 -7.75 -14.33
N LYS A 19 11.94 -8.09 -15.61
CA LYS A 19 11.32 -9.35 -16.04
C LYS A 19 12.08 -10.61 -15.61
N SER A 20 13.36 -10.47 -15.29
CA SER A 20 14.20 -11.56 -14.77
C SER A 20 14.10 -11.71 -13.25
N GLY A 21 13.43 -10.80 -12.58
CA GLY A 21 13.36 -10.71 -11.11
C GLY A 21 14.52 -9.94 -10.48
N GLN A 22 15.40 -9.33 -11.30
CA GLN A 22 16.52 -8.53 -10.81
C GLN A 22 16.04 -7.14 -10.36
N LEU A 23 16.49 -6.72 -9.18
CA LEU A 23 16.29 -5.36 -8.69
C LEU A 23 17.22 -4.39 -9.46
N ARG A 24 16.62 -3.31 -9.97
CA ARG A 24 17.27 -2.24 -10.71
C ARG A 24 17.11 -0.90 -10.02
N ASP A 25 18.17 -0.11 -9.97
CA ASP A 25 18.18 1.23 -9.39
C ASP A 25 17.52 2.25 -10.33
N LEU A 26 16.58 3.05 -9.82
CA LEU A 26 15.90 4.13 -10.54
C LEU A 26 16.36 5.53 -10.10
N SER A 27 17.34 5.67 -9.22
CA SER A 27 17.75 6.95 -8.62
C SER A 27 18.20 8.00 -9.63
N ALA A 28 18.64 7.58 -10.82
CA ALA A 28 18.98 8.52 -11.92
C ALA A 28 17.74 9.08 -12.63
N HIS A 29 16.56 8.53 -12.42
CA HIS A 29 15.33 8.85 -13.15
C HIS A 29 14.27 9.50 -12.26
N VAL A 30 14.18 9.09 -11.00
CA VAL A 30 13.27 9.66 -10.01
C VAL A 30 13.99 9.79 -8.66
N LYS A 31 13.64 10.83 -7.91
CA LYS A 31 14.24 11.06 -6.59
C LYS A 31 13.76 10.07 -5.55
N ASP A 32 12.47 9.78 -5.56
CA ASP A 32 11.81 8.79 -4.69
C ASP A 32 10.44 8.42 -5.26
N LEU A 33 9.83 7.34 -4.78
CA LEU A 33 8.50 6.88 -5.16
C LEU A 33 7.42 7.58 -4.32
N ASN A 34 7.19 8.85 -4.61
CA ASN A 34 6.17 9.71 -4.03
C ASN A 34 5.02 9.98 -5.04
N GLY A 35 4.09 10.85 -4.69
CA GLY A 35 2.97 11.21 -5.56
C GLY A 35 3.38 11.72 -6.96
N GLU A 36 4.52 12.41 -7.08
CA GLU A 36 5.03 12.89 -8.37
C GLU A 36 5.53 11.74 -9.25
N ALA A 37 6.20 10.75 -8.67
CA ALA A 37 6.67 9.56 -9.38
C ALA A 37 5.50 8.69 -9.89
N TYR A 38 4.39 8.71 -9.19
CA TYR A 38 3.18 7.97 -9.53
C TYR A 38 2.21 8.73 -10.44
N ALA A 39 2.50 9.97 -10.78
CA ALA A 39 1.71 10.71 -11.77
C ALA A 39 1.75 10.00 -13.14
N PRO A 40 0.64 10.01 -13.92
CA PRO A 40 0.56 9.28 -15.20
C PRO A 40 1.72 9.56 -16.15
N ALA A 41 2.14 10.83 -16.27
CA ALA A 41 3.25 11.23 -17.14
C ALA A 41 4.61 10.67 -16.64
N SER A 42 4.80 10.57 -15.33
CA SER A 42 6.02 9.98 -14.74
C SER A 42 6.05 8.48 -14.93
N LEU A 43 4.93 7.78 -14.70
CA LEU A 43 4.81 6.35 -14.95
C LEU A 43 5.05 6.00 -16.43
N ALA A 44 4.52 6.81 -17.36
CA ALA A 44 4.77 6.62 -18.78
C ALA A 44 6.27 6.75 -19.15
N LYS A 45 6.98 7.70 -18.53
CA LYS A 45 8.44 7.83 -18.70
C LYS A 45 9.20 6.61 -18.15
N LEU A 46 8.83 6.14 -16.95
CA LEU A 46 9.45 4.95 -16.34
C LEU A 46 9.18 3.69 -17.16
N ALA A 47 7.98 3.54 -17.71
CA ALA A 47 7.61 2.42 -18.57
C ALA A 47 8.39 2.38 -19.88
N GLY A 48 8.86 3.54 -20.38
CA GLY A 48 9.71 3.64 -21.56
C GLY A 48 11.19 3.29 -21.34
N LEU A 49 11.60 3.05 -20.10
CA LEU A 49 12.99 2.67 -19.80
C LEU A 49 13.28 1.22 -20.20
N ASP A 50 14.47 0.99 -20.75
CA ASP A 50 14.99 -0.36 -20.89
C ASP A 50 15.52 -0.84 -19.53
N ALA A 51 14.70 -1.59 -18.82
CA ALA A 51 15.03 -2.06 -17.47
C ALA A 51 16.34 -2.85 -17.41
N ALA A 52 16.72 -3.57 -18.48
CA ALA A 52 17.96 -4.35 -18.52
C ALA A 52 19.22 -3.47 -18.50
N LYS A 53 19.10 -2.20 -18.92
CA LYS A 53 20.22 -1.24 -18.93
C LYS A 53 20.36 -0.45 -17.64
N LEU A 54 19.37 -0.52 -16.74
CA LEU A 54 19.46 0.11 -15.44
C LEU A 54 20.50 -0.58 -14.55
N PRO A 55 21.18 0.15 -13.64
CA PRO A 55 22.11 -0.45 -12.71
C PRO A 55 21.47 -1.57 -11.90
N ALA A 56 22.08 -2.74 -11.89
CA ALA A 56 21.65 -3.84 -11.03
C ALA A 56 21.98 -3.51 -9.57
N VAL A 57 21.09 -3.88 -8.67
CA VAL A 57 21.32 -3.82 -7.22
C VAL A 57 21.58 -5.24 -6.73
N ASP A 58 22.76 -5.45 -6.17
CA ASP A 58 23.18 -6.76 -5.68
C ASP A 58 22.61 -7.06 -4.29
N GLY A 59 22.58 -8.35 -3.96
CA GLY A 59 22.13 -8.83 -2.66
C GLY A 59 20.63 -8.83 -2.49
N LYS A 60 20.19 -8.79 -1.24
CA LYS A 60 18.77 -8.76 -0.83
C LYS A 60 18.53 -7.60 0.14
N PRO A 61 18.53 -6.37 -0.35
CA PRO A 61 18.28 -5.22 0.51
C PRO A 61 16.87 -5.29 1.10
N ARG A 62 16.67 -4.65 2.27
CA ARG A 62 15.34 -4.42 2.83
C ARG A 62 14.49 -3.65 1.82
N PHE A 63 13.21 -4.00 1.71
CA PHE A 63 12.21 -3.21 1.02
C PHE A 63 11.43 -2.37 2.04
N GLY A 64 11.37 -1.06 1.80
CA GLY A 64 10.44 -0.16 2.47
C GLY A 64 9.06 -0.19 1.80
N ALA A 65 8.09 0.54 2.36
CA ALA A 65 6.83 0.77 1.68
C ALA A 65 7.09 1.34 0.28
N PRO A 66 6.48 0.81 -0.78
CA PRO A 66 6.74 1.24 -2.15
C PRO A 66 6.25 2.67 -2.45
N VAL A 67 5.64 3.33 -1.49
CA VAL A 67 5.17 4.72 -1.59
C VAL A 67 5.63 5.51 -0.38
N THR A 68 5.96 6.79 -0.58
CA THR A 68 6.30 7.73 0.48
C THR A 68 5.56 9.05 0.31
N GLY A 69 5.55 9.89 1.37
CA GLY A 69 4.92 11.21 1.33
C GLY A 69 3.41 11.17 1.12
N ILE A 70 2.75 10.11 1.59
CA ILE A 70 1.30 9.99 1.50
C ILE A 70 0.63 11.08 2.34
N SER A 71 -0.46 11.66 1.81
CA SER A 71 -1.27 12.64 2.54
C SER A 71 -2.44 12.01 3.29
N LYS A 72 -2.87 10.83 2.87
CA LYS A 72 -3.97 10.08 3.48
C LYS A 72 -3.71 8.59 3.37
N PHE A 73 -4.09 7.87 4.40
CA PHE A 73 -4.20 6.42 4.40
C PHE A 73 -5.65 6.09 4.74
N VAL A 74 -6.47 5.87 3.72
CA VAL A 74 -7.90 5.59 3.85
C VAL A 74 -8.11 4.09 3.75
N ALA A 75 -8.85 3.51 4.67
CA ALA A 75 -9.19 2.10 4.68
C ALA A 75 -10.72 1.91 4.58
N ILE A 76 -11.14 0.82 3.96
CA ILE A 76 -12.55 0.44 3.81
C ILE A 76 -12.81 -0.79 4.67
N GLY A 77 -13.65 -0.62 5.69
CA GLY A 77 -14.02 -1.71 6.61
C GLY A 77 -15.09 -2.63 6.02
N LEU A 78 -15.09 -3.90 6.48
CA LEU A 78 -16.04 -4.95 6.05
C LEU A 78 -16.13 -5.05 4.51
N ASN A 79 -15.01 -4.91 3.83
CA ASN A 79 -14.94 -4.85 2.36
C ASN A 79 -15.03 -6.23 1.69
N TYR A 80 -15.01 -7.32 2.47
CA TYR A 80 -15.14 -8.70 2.00
C TYR A 80 -16.38 -9.37 2.57
N VAL A 81 -17.16 -10.00 1.70
CA VAL A 81 -18.40 -10.70 2.09
C VAL A 81 -18.14 -11.78 3.15
N ASP A 82 -17.03 -12.49 3.01
CA ASP A 82 -16.67 -13.57 3.94
C ASP A 82 -16.30 -13.03 5.33
N HIS A 83 -15.62 -11.88 5.39
CA HIS A 83 -15.35 -11.19 6.66
C HIS A 83 -16.65 -10.74 7.35
N ALA A 84 -17.61 -10.19 6.61
CA ALA A 84 -18.91 -9.83 7.18
C ALA A 84 -19.64 -11.05 7.76
N LYS A 85 -19.62 -12.18 7.06
CA LYS A 85 -20.22 -13.45 7.53
C LYS A 85 -19.51 -13.99 8.77
N GLU A 86 -18.18 -14.03 8.77
CA GLU A 86 -17.35 -14.52 9.88
C GLU A 86 -17.59 -13.74 11.17
N THR A 87 -17.71 -12.44 11.06
CA THR A 87 -17.96 -11.53 12.18
C THR A 87 -19.45 -11.39 12.56
N GLY A 88 -20.36 -12.04 11.81
CA GLY A 88 -21.80 -11.96 12.03
C GLY A 88 -22.40 -10.57 11.73
N ASN A 89 -21.71 -9.75 10.98
CA ASN A 89 -22.17 -8.41 10.62
C ASN A 89 -22.95 -8.44 9.29
N PRO A 90 -23.99 -7.59 9.12
CA PRO A 90 -24.63 -7.39 7.83
C PRO A 90 -23.65 -6.77 6.84
N ILE A 91 -23.80 -7.06 5.55
CA ILE A 91 -23.07 -6.36 4.49
C ILE A 91 -23.47 -4.88 4.54
N PRO A 92 -22.52 -3.96 4.68
CA PRO A 92 -22.82 -2.52 4.75
C PRO A 92 -23.50 -2.02 3.47
N PRO A 93 -24.53 -1.15 3.55
CA PRO A 93 -25.18 -0.59 2.38
C PRO A 93 -24.32 0.42 1.60
N GLU A 94 -23.29 0.95 2.24
CA GLU A 94 -22.28 1.84 1.67
C GLU A 94 -20.91 1.54 2.29
N PRO A 95 -19.80 1.91 1.65
CA PRO A 95 -18.46 1.66 2.19
C PRO A 95 -18.25 2.32 3.56
N ILE A 96 -17.88 1.51 4.55
CA ILE A 96 -17.42 2.01 5.86
C ILE A 96 -15.97 2.43 5.68
N PHE A 97 -15.67 3.73 5.81
CA PHE A 97 -14.31 4.20 5.72
C PHE A 97 -13.77 4.71 7.05
N PHE A 98 -12.48 4.53 7.26
CA PHE A 98 -11.75 5.10 8.38
C PHE A 98 -10.34 5.51 7.93
N LEU A 99 -9.66 6.27 8.76
CA LEU A 99 -8.28 6.70 8.48
C LEU A 99 -7.31 5.89 9.34
N LYS A 100 -6.23 5.47 8.73
CA LYS A 100 -5.01 5.09 9.43
C LYS A 100 -4.08 6.30 9.47
N ALA A 101 -3.40 6.53 10.58
CA ALA A 101 -2.38 7.57 10.64
C ALA A 101 -1.29 7.31 9.59
N ASN A 102 -0.79 8.37 8.96
CA ASN A 102 0.27 8.21 7.95
C ASN A 102 1.55 7.57 8.53
N THR A 103 1.80 7.76 9.84
CA THR A 103 2.91 7.15 10.57
C THR A 103 2.76 5.63 10.77
N SER A 104 1.58 5.07 10.53
CA SER A 104 1.38 3.62 10.54
C SER A 104 2.02 2.92 9.34
N LEU A 105 2.29 3.66 8.24
CA LEU A 105 2.89 3.10 7.02
C LEU A 105 4.29 2.55 7.31
N SER A 106 4.51 1.29 6.99
CA SER A 106 5.80 0.60 7.15
C SER A 106 6.12 -0.30 5.96
N GLY A 107 7.34 -0.76 5.88
CA GLY A 107 7.74 -1.72 4.84
C GLY A 107 7.11 -3.09 5.05
N PRO A 108 7.01 -3.90 3.98
CA PRO A 108 6.25 -5.16 3.99
C PRO A 108 6.78 -6.21 4.98
N ASN A 109 8.05 -6.12 5.32
CA ASN A 109 8.73 -7.07 6.22
C ASN A 109 9.34 -6.37 7.44
N ASP A 110 8.95 -5.13 7.70
CA ASP A 110 9.38 -4.42 8.90
C ASP A 110 8.64 -4.96 10.14
N PRO A 111 9.24 -4.91 11.32
CA PRO A 111 8.56 -5.30 12.55
C PRO A 111 7.30 -4.46 12.78
N VAL A 112 6.23 -5.11 13.20
CA VAL A 112 5.04 -4.44 13.75
C VAL A 112 5.22 -4.33 15.27
N GLU A 113 5.17 -3.10 15.77
CA GLU A 113 5.34 -2.84 17.19
C GLU A 113 4.03 -2.98 17.95
N MET A 114 3.96 -3.94 18.86
CA MET A 114 2.79 -4.12 19.72
C MET A 114 2.67 -2.94 20.70
N PRO A 115 1.54 -2.19 20.69
CA PRO A 115 1.35 -1.08 21.60
C PRO A 115 1.21 -1.56 23.05
N ARG A 116 1.53 -0.67 24.00
CA ARG A 116 1.32 -0.95 25.43
C ARG A 116 -0.16 -1.27 25.68
N GLU A 117 -0.41 -2.19 26.60
CA GLU A 117 -1.75 -2.67 26.96
C GLU A 117 -2.52 -3.36 25.81
N SER A 118 -1.87 -3.72 24.72
CA SER A 118 -2.45 -4.53 23.66
C SER A 118 -2.92 -5.88 24.21
N LYS A 119 -4.10 -6.31 23.78
CA LYS A 119 -4.72 -7.58 24.21
C LYS A 119 -5.15 -8.44 23.04
N LYS A 120 -5.45 -7.82 21.90
CA LYS A 120 -6.09 -8.47 20.75
C LYS A 120 -5.48 -7.96 19.45
N LEU A 121 -4.15 -8.08 19.31
CA LEU A 121 -3.47 -7.76 18.05
C LEU A 121 -3.85 -8.78 16.99
N ASP A 122 -4.22 -8.28 15.81
CA ASP A 122 -4.72 -9.07 14.69
C ASP A 122 -4.19 -8.55 13.37
N TRP A 123 -4.14 -9.39 12.36
CA TRP A 123 -3.71 -9.05 11.00
C TRP A 123 -4.89 -9.11 10.03
N GLU A 124 -4.85 -8.29 8.98
CA GLU A 124 -5.83 -8.28 7.90
C GLU A 124 -5.11 -8.14 6.56
N VAL A 125 -5.18 -9.14 5.69
CA VAL A 125 -4.65 -9.01 4.34
C VAL A 125 -5.62 -8.20 3.49
N GLU A 126 -5.08 -7.13 2.86
CA GLU A 126 -5.85 -6.18 2.08
C GLU A 126 -5.14 -5.82 0.77
N ILE A 127 -5.88 -5.27 -0.18
CA ILE A 127 -5.35 -4.64 -1.39
C ILE A 127 -5.34 -3.13 -1.18
N ALA A 128 -4.18 -2.51 -1.32
CA ALA A 128 -4.04 -1.06 -1.32
C ALA A 128 -3.98 -0.53 -2.76
N ALA A 129 -4.88 0.39 -3.10
CA ALA A 129 -4.83 1.15 -4.35
C ALA A 129 -4.07 2.47 -4.13
N ILE A 130 -3.00 2.68 -4.87
CA ILE A 130 -2.21 3.91 -4.80
C ILE A 130 -2.77 4.91 -5.80
N ILE A 131 -3.22 6.06 -5.30
CA ILE A 131 -3.77 7.12 -6.12
C ILE A 131 -2.62 7.96 -6.70
N GLY A 132 -2.50 7.96 -8.03
CA GLY A 132 -1.43 8.65 -8.77
C GLY A 132 -1.87 9.97 -9.42
N ALA A 133 -3.14 10.26 -9.45
CA ALA A 133 -3.69 11.50 -9.99
C ALA A 133 -4.72 12.11 -9.04
N ARG A 134 -4.79 13.45 -9.01
CA ARG A 134 -5.80 14.13 -8.16
C ARG A 134 -7.21 13.69 -8.54
N ALA A 135 -7.98 13.20 -7.57
CA ALA A 135 -9.37 12.79 -7.71
C ALA A 135 -10.25 13.62 -6.77
N LYS A 136 -11.32 14.21 -7.32
CA LYS A 136 -12.35 14.90 -6.54
C LYS A 136 -13.65 14.88 -7.35
N TYR A 137 -14.70 14.29 -6.79
CA TYR A 137 -16.01 14.14 -7.44
C TYR A 137 -15.93 13.45 -8.83
N VAL A 138 -15.04 12.45 -8.92
CA VAL A 138 -14.90 11.66 -10.16
C VAL A 138 -16.06 10.67 -10.30
N SER A 139 -16.45 10.38 -11.54
CA SER A 139 -17.44 9.34 -11.81
C SER A 139 -16.87 7.95 -11.52
N GLU A 140 -17.74 6.97 -11.28
CA GLU A 140 -17.32 5.57 -11.13
C GLU A 140 -16.57 5.08 -12.39
N ALA A 141 -17.03 5.44 -13.56
CA ALA A 141 -16.39 5.09 -14.84
C ALA A 141 -14.96 5.62 -14.97
N ASP A 142 -14.66 6.78 -14.35
CA ASP A 142 -13.34 7.41 -14.41
C ASP A 142 -12.45 7.07 -13.20
N ALA A 143 -13.00 6.48 -12.15
CA ALA A 143 -12.28 6.28 -10.88
C ALA A 143 -10.95 5.56 -11.07
N LEU A 144 -10.91 4.48 -11.85
CA LEU A 144 -9.70 3.70 -12.10
C LEU A 144 -8.63 4.49 -12.87
N ASN A 145 -8.96 5.56 -13.58
CA ASN A 145 -7.98 6.40 -14.28
C ASN A 145 -7.08 7.20 -13.31
N HIS A 146 -7.47 7.29 -12.03
CA HIS A 146 -6.72 7.94 -10.99
C HIS A 146 -5.80 6.98 -10.20
N VAL A 147 -5.90 5.67 -10.43
CA VAL A 147 -5.10 4.64 -9.76
C VAL A 147 -3.78 4.43 -10.51
N ALA A 148 -2.66 4.58 -9.81
CA ALA A 148 -1.32 4.30 -10.32
C ALA A 148 -1.01 2.79 -10.35
N GLY A 149 -1.47 2.07 -9.33
CA GLY A 149 -1.24 0.65 -9.17
C GLY A 149 -1.68 0.14 -7.82
N TYR A 150 -1.32 -1.10 -7.53
CA TYR A 150 -1.79 -1.84 -6.37
C TYR A 150 -0.64 -2.46 -5.58
N CYS A 151 -0.82 -2.56 -4.27
CA CYS A 151 0.07 -3.26 -3.35
C CYS A 151 -0.73 -4.21 -2.47
N ILE A 152 -0.08 -5.15 -1.83
CA ILE A 152 -0.64 -5.82 -0.65
C ILE A 152 -0.44 -4.88 0.55
N CYS A 153 -1.45 -4.82 1.41
CA CYS A 153 -1.40 -4.13 2.68
C CYS A 153 -1.79 -5.10 3.80
N ASN A 154 -1.17 -4.96 4.96
CA ASN A 154 -1.65 -5.57 6.19
C ASN A 154 -2.31 -4.47 7.03
N ASP A 155 -3.64 -4.48 7.13
CA ASP A 155 -4.38 -3.54 7.99
C ASP A 155 -4.36 -4.02 9.44
N VAL A 156 -3.17 -4.00 10.05
CA VAL A 156 -2.96 -4.44 11.43
C VAL A 156 -3.90 -3.72 12.37
N SER A 157 -4.53 -4.50 13.24
CA SER A 157 -5.61 -4.09 14.11
C SER A 157 -5.35 -4.51 15.55
N GLU A 158 -5.50 -3.59 16.49
CA GLU A 158 -5.65 -3.92 17.90
C GLU A 158 -7.14 -3.89 18.23
N ARG A 159 -7.77 -5.06 18.22
CA ARG A 159 -9.24 -5.21 18.31
C ARG A 159 -9.82 -4.67 19.62
N TYR A 160 -9.12 -4.83 20.73
CA TYR A 160 -9.57 -4.28 22.02
C TYR A 160 -9.65 -2.73 21.95
N PHE A 161 -8.67 -2.08 21.34
CA PHE A 161 -8.71 -0.62 21.20
C PHE A 161 -9.73 -0.17 20.15
N GLN A 162 -9.90 -0.96 19.08
CA GLN A 162 -10.82 -0.66 17.99
C GLN A 162 -12.28 -0.67 18.46
N THR A 163 -12.70 -1.73 19.17
CA THR A 163 -14.12 -2.01 19.41
C THR A 163 -14.55 -1.84 20.86
N GLU A 164 -13.67 -2.13 21.83
CA GLU A 164 -14.04 -2.20 23.25
C GLU A 164 -13.69 -0.92 24.02
N ARG A 165 -13.05 0.06 23.38
CA ARG A 165 -12.68 1.35 23.98
C ARG A 165 -13.39 2.54 23.33
N GLY A 166 -14.72 2.48 23.24
CA GLY A 166 -15.56 3.55 22.73
C GLY A 166 -15.85 3.50 21.22
N GLY A 167 -15.52 2.40 20.54
CA GLY A 167 -15.95 2.14 19.16
C GLY A 167 -15.33 3.03 18.07
N GLN A 168 -14.27 3.80 18.38
CA GLN A 168 -13.55 4.60 17.39
C GLN A 168 -12.41 3.77 16.79
N TRP A 169 -12.60 3.28 15.59
CA TRP A 169 -11.71 2.30 14.94
C TRP A 169 -10.27 2.77 14.80
N THR A 170 -10.05 4.05 14.52
CA THR A 170 -8.71 4.63 14.37
C THR A 170 -7.81 4.35 15.58
N LYS A 171 -8.37 4.22 16.80
CA LYS A 171 -7.60 3.85 18.00
C LYS A 171 -6.89 2.51 17.89
N GLY A 172 -7.50 1.53 17.22
CA GLY A 172 -6.93 0.20 17.04
C GLY A 172 -6.21 0.02 15.70
N LYS A 173 -6.31 0.98 14.79
CA LYS A 173 -5.83 0.87 13.41
C LYS A 173 -4.64 1.77 13.08
N SER A 174 -4.28 2.72 13.96
CA SER A 174 -3.36 3.82 13.64
C SER A 174 -2.10 3.89 14.51
N HIS A 175 -1.73 2.80 15.19
CA HIS A 175 -0.43 2.75 15.85
C HIS A 175 0.68 2.76 14.79
N ASP A 176 1.84 3.29 15.15
CA ASP A 176 3.01 3.26 14.29
C ASP A 176 3.29 1.81 13.86
N THR A 177 3.73 1.61 12.62
CA THR A 177 3.96 0.31 11.99
C THR A 177 2.73 -0.55 11.68
N PHE A 178 1.51 -0.10 11.96
CA PHE A 178 0.27 -0.87 11.73
C PHE A 178 -0.21 -0.93 10.29
N GLY A 179 0.56 -0.45 9.34
CA GLY A 179 0.26 -0.47 7.92
C GLY A 179 1.44 -0.96 7.07
N PRO A 180 1.91 -2.21 7.23
CA PRO A 180 2.87 -2.78 6.29
C PRO A 180 2.29 -2.82 4.88
N VAL A 181 3.02 -2.24 3.90
CA VAL A 181 2.61 -2.18 2.48
C VAL A 181 3.74 -2.64 1.59
N GLY A 182 3.44 -3.49 0.62
CA GLY A 182 4.40 -3.96 -0.37
C GLY A 182 4.12 -5.38 -0.85
N PRO A 183 5.13 -6.16 -1.25
CA PRO A 183 6.58 -5.80 -1.30
C PRO A 183 6.92 -4.82 -2.42
N TRP A 184 6.05 -4.64 -3.41
CA TRP A 184 6.16 -3.68 -4.50
C TRP A 184 4.80 -3.13 -4.88
N LEU A 185 4.80 -2.01 -5.59
CA LEU A 185 3.64 -1.56 -6.32
C LEU A 185 3.65 -2.23 -7.70
N VAL A 186 2.55 -2.89 -8.06
CA VAL A 186 2.29 -3.34 -9.43
C VAL A 186 1.49 -2.25 -10.14
N THR A 187 1.99 -1.72 -11.25
CA THR A 187 1.26 -0.69 -12.00
C THR A 187 -0.04 -1.25 -12.56
N ARG A 188 -1.06 -0.39 -12.66
CA ARG A 188 -2.43 -0.77 -12.99
C ARG A 188 -2.55 -1.60 -14.28
N ASP A 189 -1.72 -1.32 -15.28
CA ASP A 189 -1.71 -2.01 -16.57
C ASP A 189 -1.36 -3.51 -16.48
N GLU A 190 -0.76 -3.96 -15.38
CA GLU A 190 -0.43 -5.37 -15.14
C GLU A 190 -1.44 -6.09 -14.21
N VAL A 191 -2.51 -5.42 -13.79
CA VAL A 191 -3.50 -5.98 -12.87
C VAL A 191 -4.87 -6.03 -13.52
N GLU A 192 -5.42 -7.24 -13.68
CA GLU A 192 -6.80 -7.43 -14.13
C GLU A 192 -7.76 -7.35 -12.94
N ILE A 193 -8.53 -6.25 -12.88
CA ILE A 193 -9.56 -6.07 -11.84
C ILE A 193 -10.70 -7.09 -12.07
N GLY A 194 -11.15 -7.72 -10.97
CA GLY A 194 -12.21 -8.73 -10.99
C GLY A 194 -11.72 -10.18 -11.14
N ARG A 195 -10.41 -10.40 -11.21
CA ARG A 195 -9.78 -11.72 -11.22
C ARG A 195 -8.89 -11.94 -9.99
N ALA A 196 -9.31 -11.51 -8.82
CA ALA A 196 -8.65 -11.91 -7.60
C ALA A 196 -8.93 -13.40 -7.36
N HIS A 197 -7.95 -14.25 -7.58
CA HIS A 197 -7.98 -15.62 -7.08
C HIS A 197 -7.48 -15.58 -5.64
N VAL A 198 -8.36 -15.87 -4.72
CA VAL A 198 -8.02 -16.17 -3.33
C VAL A 198 -7.71 -17.65 -3.23
#